data_59d1a9dad3377b075115525657752522
#
_entry.id   59d1a9dad3377b075115525657752522
#
_cell.length_a   1.000
_cell.length_b   1.000
_cell.length_c   1.000
_cell.angle_alpha   90.00
_cell.angle_beta   90.00
_cell.angle_gamma   90.00
#
_symmetry.space_group_name_H-M   'P 1'
#
loop_
_entity.id
_entity.type
_entity.pdbx_description
1 polymer ?
#
loop_
_entity_poly.entity_id
_entity_poly.type
_entity_poly.pdbx_seq_one_letter_code
_entity_poly.pdbx_strand_id
1 'polypeptide(L)'
;MKTEVKYIGTVPVKLFTGENPTKSVLAVHGFGGSKDSLAIEGLAQRLCDKGFRVAAPDLPCHGERTEKERELTPERCLSDILAVECWLRGLGGEVSAFGTSFGGCLLLKRMELYGNSFRKVALRVPAVNMADSLIRCMRLFQPEFTLDAAKQS
;
A
#
# COMPACT_ATOMS: atom_id res chain seq x y z
N MET A 1 18.94 7.18 -8.54
CA MET A 1 17.68 6.38 -8.40
C MET A 1 17.04 6.24 -9.76
N LYS A 2 16.76 5.01 -10.19
CA LYS A 2 15.99 4.68 -11.41
C LYS A 2 14.53 4.40 -11.00
N THR A 3 13.58 4.77 -11.86
CA THR A 3 12.16 4.53 -11.62
C THR A 3 11.55 3.85 -12.85
N GLU A 4 10.76 2.81 -12.63
CA GLU A 4 10.02 2.10 -13.68
C GLU A 4 8.68 1.58 -13.14
N VAL A 5 7.70 1.37 -14.01
CA VAL A 5 6.45 0.68 -13.66
C VAL A 5 6.54 -0.76 -14.15
N LYS A 6 6.22 -1.69 -13.25
CA LYS A 6 6.12 -3.12 -13.53
C LYS A 6 4.71 -3.60 -13.20
N TYR A 7 4.28 -4.66 -13.87
CA TYR A 7 3.02 -5.33 -13.58
C TYR A 7 3.30 -6.68 -12.93
N ILE A 8 2.85 -6.84 -11.69
CA ILE A 8 2.91 -8.12 -10.97
C ILE A 8 1.51 -8.76 -11.07
N GLY A 9 1.36 -9.68 -12.03
CA GLY A 9 0.02 -10.05 -12.49
C GLY A 9 -0.67 -8.83 -13.09
N THR A 10 -1.79 -8.44 -12.50
CA THR A 10 -2.57 -7.26 -12.91
C THR A 10 -2.28 -6.00 -12.06
N VAL A 11 -1.36 -6.10 -11.09
CA VAL A 11 -1.07 -5.01 -10.16
C VAL A 11 0.02 -4.11 -10.72
N PRO A 12 -0.27 -2.82 -11.02
CA PRO A 12 0.74 -1.85 -11.39
C PRO A 12 1.60 -1.52 -10.16
N VAL A 13 2.90 -1.62 -10.32
CA VAL A 13 3.89 -1.38 -9.24
C VAL A 13 4.93 -0.39 -9.73
N LYS A 14 5.05 0.75 -9.05
CA LYS A 14 6.15 1.68 -9.27
C LYS A 14 7.36 1.19 -8.49
N LEU A 15 8.42 0.87 -9.20
CA LEU A 15 9.67 0.40 -8.63
C LEU A 15 10.72 1.50 -8.68
N PHE A 16 11.21 1.87 -7.51
CA PHE A 16 12.35 2.76 -7.33
C PHE A 16 13.58 1.93 -6.99
N THR A 17 14.66 2.12 -7.72
CA THR A 17 15.85 1.28 -7.57
C THR A 17 17.11 2.14 -7.44
N GLY A 18 17.88 1.93 -6.40
CA GLY A 18 19.22 2.48 -6.21
C GLY A 18 20.28 1.66 -6.96
N GLU A 19 21.54 2.00 -6.76
CA GLU A 19 22.64 1.20 -7.25
C GLU A 19 22.79 -0.08 -6.42
N ASN A 20 22.95 -1.24 -7.10
CA ASN A 20 23.17 -2.56 -6.49
C ASN A 20 22.27 -2.86 -5.27
N PRO A 21 20.93 -2.80 -5.40
CA PRO A 21 20.04 -2.94 -4.27
C PRO A 21 20.05 -4.37 -3.73
N THR A 22 20.27 -4.50 -2.42
CA THR A 22 20.28 -5.80 -1.71
C THR A 22 19.11 -5.94 -0.74
N LYS A 23 18.31 -4.89 -0.56
CA LYS A 23 17.19 -4.81 0.38
C LYS A 23 15.97 -4.26 -0.34
N SER A 24 14.79 -4.66 0.12
CA SER A 24 13.52 -4.24 -0.47
C SER A 24 12.59 -3.62 0.55
N VAL A 25 11.78 -2.65 0.11
CA VAL A 25 10.67 -2.10 0.87
C VAL A 25 9.40 -2.22 0.04
N LEU A 26 8.38 -2.85 0.59
CA LEU A 26 7.01 -2.81 0.10
C LEU A 26 6.35 -1.56 0.69
N ALA A 27 5.97 -0.60 -0.14
CA ALA A 27 5.39 0.66 0.29
C ALA A 27 3.93 0.78 -0.16
N VAL A 28 2.99 0.78 0.80
CA VAL A 28 1.55 0.75 0.55
C VAL A 28 0.93 2.11 0.86
N HIS A 29 0.29 2.71 -0.14
CA HIS A 29 -0.34 4.03 -0.04
C HIS A 29 -1.65 4.01 0.75
N GLY A 30 -2.15 5.19 1.14
CA GLY A 30 -3.44 5.37 1.80
C GLY A 30 -4.60 5.40 0.83
N PHE A 31 -5.82 5.42 1.38
CA PHE A 31 -7.06 5.59 0.61
C PHE A 31 -7.02 6.90 -0.19
N GLY A 32 -7.45 6.87 -1.44
CA GLY A 32 -7.37 8.00 -2.36
C GLY A 32 -5.96 8.32 -2.88
N GLY A 33 -4.95 7.53 -2.48
CA GLY A 33 -3.58 7.64 -2.98
C GLY A 33 -3.30 6.72 -4.18
N SER A 34 -2.00 6.58 -4.51
CA SER A 34 -1.54 5.69 -5.57
C SER A 34 -0.06 5.35 -5.37
N LYS A 35 0.49 4.50 -6.26
CA LYS A 35 1.94 4.26 -6.37
C LYS A 35 2.78 5.52 -6.56
N ASP A 36 2.14 6.64 -6.97
CA ASP A 36 2.77 7.94 -7.20
C ASP A 36 2.70 8.87 -5.96
N SER A 37 2.43 8.31 -4.78
CA SER A 37 2.38 9.05 -3.52
C SER A 37 3.71 9.77 -3.22
N LEU A 38 3.65 11.09 -2.96
CA LEU A 38 4.82 11.90 -2.59
C LEU A 38 5.52 11.39 -1.32
N ALA A 39 4.76 10.81 -0.39
CA ALA A 39 5.34 10.21 0.82
C ALA A 39 6.20 8.98 0.50
N ILE A 40 5.77 8.17 -0.47
CA ILE A 40 6.51 6.99 -0.93
C ILE A 40 7.72 7.43 -1.75
N GLU A 41 7.56 8.40 -2.62
CA GLU A 41 8.67 8.93 -3.41
C GLU A 41 9.77 9.54 -2.53
N GLY A 42 9.39 10.35 -1.55
CA GLY A 42 10.33 10.90 -0.58
C GLY A 42 11.05 9.84 0.28
N LEU A 43 10.34 8.74 0.60
CA LEU A 43 10.96 7.56 1.24
C LEU A 43 11.97 6.89 0.29
N ALA A 44 11.57 6.67 -0.96
CA ALA A 44 12.41 6.02 -1.97
C ALA A 44 13.69 6.80 -2.23
N GLN A 45 13.63 8.13 -2.36
CA GLN A 45 14.80 9.01 -2.52
C GLN A 45 15.83 8.79 -1.41
N ARG A 46 15.38 8.62 -0.16
CA ARG A 46 16.26 8.43 1.00
C ARG A 46 16.82 7.02 1.13
N LEU A 47 16.10 6.03 0.63
CA LEU A 47 16.45 4.63 0.81
C LEU A 47 17.25 4.06 -0.36
N CYS A 48 17.01 4.52 -1.59
CA CYS A 48 17.72 4.03 -2.77
C CYS A 48 19.24 4.25 -2.66
N ASP A 49 19.67 5.37 -2.11
CA ASP A 49 21.10 5.67 -1.87
C ASP A 49 21.74 4.77 -0.79
N LYS A 50 20.91 4.03 -0.05
CA LYS A 50 21.32 3.08 1.00
C LYS A 50 21.21 1.61 0.56
N GLY A 51 21.15 1.36 -0.73
CA GLY A 51 21.08 0.01 -1.29
C GLY A 51 19.71 -0.65 -1.17
N PHE A 52 18.63 0.15 -1.10
CA PHE A 52 17.26 -0.36 -1.14
C PHE A 52 16.65 -0.21 -2.53
N ARG A 53 15.69 -1.10 -2.81
CA ARG A 53 14.63 -0.89 -3.80
C ARG A 53 13.31 -0.67 -3.06
N VAL A 54 12.45 0.18 -3.59
CA VAL A 54 11.13 0.46 -3.03
C VAL A 54 10.09 0.13 -4.09
N ALA A 55 9.15 -0.76 -3.76
CA ALA A 55 8.05 -1.15 -4.62
C ALA A 55 6.72 -0.63 -4.07
N ALA A 56 6.03 0.17 -4.85
CA ALA A 56 4.76 0.78 -4.50
C ALA A 56 3.65 0.27 -5.44
N PRO A 57 2.77 -0.64 -5.00
CA PRO A 57 1.62 -1.07 -5.79
C PRO A 57 0.51 -0.02 -5.79
N ASP A 58 -0.27 0.04 -6.88
CA ASP A 58 -1.61 0.60 -6.85
C ASP A 58 -2.57 -0.41 -6.22
N LEU A 59 -3.29 -0.01 -5.18
CA LEU A 59 -4.37 -0.81 -4.60
C LEU A 59 -5.57 -0.89 -5.57
N PRO A 60 -6.49 -1.86 -5.43
CA PRO A 60 -7.72 -1.91 -6.21
C PRO A 60 -8.44 -0.56 -6.24
N CYS A 61 -8.96 -0.15 -7.37
CA CYS A 61 -9.67 1.12 -7.60
C CYS A 61 -8.83 2.40 -7.38
N HIS A 62 -7.51 2.29 -7.33
CA HIS A 62 -6.59 3.42 -7.15
C HIS A 62 -5.54 3.49 -8.27
N GLY A 63 -5.03 4.70 -8.50
CA GLY A 63 -3.97 4.93 -9.49
C GLY A 63 -4.40 4.56 -10.91
N GLU A 64 -3.68 3.64 -11.55
CA GLU A 64 -3.98 3.15 -12.91
C GLU A 64 -5.11 2.11 -12.95
N ARG A 65 -5.62 1.68 -11.81
CA ARG A 65 -6.63 0.62 -11.71
C ARG A 65 -8.03 1.20 -11.83
N THR A 66 -8.79 0.69 -12.79
CA THR A 66 -10.12 1.18 -13.17
C THR A 66 -11.26 0.27 -12.72
N GLU A 67 -11.00 -0.63 -11.77
CA GLU A 67 -12.05 -1.50 -11.21
C GLU A 67 -13.15 -0.66 -10.54
N LYS A 68 -14.35 -1.25 -10.49
CA LYS A 68 -15.47 -0.61 -9.79
C LYS A 68 -15.21 -0.59 -8.27
N GLU A 69 -15.73 0.42 -7.57
CA GLU A 69 -15.54 0.60 -6.11
C GLU A 69 -15.87 -0.66 -5.30
N ARG A 70 -16.87 -1.46 -5.71
CA ARG A 70 -17.21 -2.74 -5.06
C ARG A 70 -16.06 -3.76 -5.07
N GLU A 71 -15.06 -3.57 -5.92
CA GLU A 71 -13.88 -4.41 -6.02
C GLU A 71 -12.79 -4.03 -5.00
N LEU A 72 -12.95 -2.92 -4.32
CA LEU A 72 -12.07 -2.50 -3.23
C LEU A 72 -12.45 -3.25 -1.95
N THR A 73 -12.00 -4.49 -1.86
CA THR A 73 -12.19 -5.31 -0.67
C THR A 73 -10.87 -5.56 0.06
N PRO A 74 -10.89 -5.75 1.39
CA PRO A 74 -9.68 -6.08 2.15
C PRO A 74 -8.97 -7.32 1.61
N GLU A 75 -9.72 -8.34 1.23
CA GLU A 75 -9.19 -9.61 0.71
C GLU A 75 -8.43 -9.38 -0.59
N ARG A 76 -8.97 -8.56 -1.50
CA ARG A 76 -8.32 -8.24 -2.77
C ARG A 76 -7.08 -7.39 -2.57
N CYS A 77 -7.14 -6.39 -1.70
CA CYS A 77 -5.97 -5.61 -1.32
C CYS A 77 -4.86 -6.50 -0.73
N LEU A 78 -5.22 -7.42 0.15
CA LEU A 78 -4.25 -8.33 0.78
C LEU A 78 -3.65 -9.30 -0.23
N SER A 79 -4.45 -9.83 -1.16
CA SER A 79 -3.97 -10.68 -2.25
C SER A 79 -2.91 -9.98 -3.10
N ASP A 80 -3.17 -8.73 -3.47
CA ASP A 80 -2.25 -7.91 -4.28
C ASP A 80 -0.96 -7.60 -3.50
N ILE A 81 -1.08 -7.23 -2.23
CA ILE A 81 0.06 -6.99 -1.33
C ILE A 81 0.94 -8.25 -1.22
N LEU A 82 0.32 -9.42 -1.02
CA LEU A 82 1.04 -10.69 -0.93
C LEU A 82 1.75 -11.05 -2.24
N ALA A 83 1.12 -10.79 -3.39
CA ALA A 83 1.73 -11.03 -4.69
C ALA A 83 2.99 -10.17 -4.90
N VAL A 84 2.91 -8.88 -4.56
CA VAL A 84 4.06 -7.96 -4.67
C VAL A 84 5.15 -8.30 -3.65
N GLU A 85 4.77 -8.67 -2.43
CA GLU A 85 5.72 -9.13 -1.40
C GLU A 85 6.47 -10.39 -1.87
N CYS A 86 5.74 -11.37 -2.39
CA CYS A 86 6.30 -12.61 -2.90
C CYS A 86 7.29 -12.33 -4.04
N TRP A 87 6.92 -11.48 -4.97
CA TRP A 87 7.80 -11.04 -6.04
C TRP A 87 9.08 -10.36 -5.51
N LEU A 88 8.96 -9.44 -4.54
CA LEU A 88 10.13 -8.79 -3.92
C LEU A 88 11.07 -9.80 -3.24
N ARG A 89 10.51 -10.80 -2.56
CA ARG A 89 11.31 -11.88 -1.94
C ARG A 89 12.05 -12.71 -3.00
N GLY A 90 11.42 -12.93 -4.15
CA GLY A 90 12.06 -13.60 -5.29
C GLY A 90 13.25 -12.87 -5.88
N LEU A 91 13.33 -11.53 -5.68
CA LEU A 91 14.51 -10.74 -6.07
C LEU A 91 15.70 -10.88 -5.11
N GLY A 92 15.51 -11.57 -3.99
CA GLY A 92 16.51 -11.80 -2.95
C GLY A 92 16.65 -10.63 -1.96
N GLY A 93 17.25 -10.96 -0.82
CA GLY A 93 17.48 -10.01 0.26
C GLY A 93 16.29 -9.86 1.23
N GLU A 94 16.46 -8.97 2.21
CA GLU A 94 15.46 -8.70 3.23
C GLU A 94 14.35 -7.79 2.69
N VAL A 95 13.11 -8.08 3.06
CA VAL A 95 11.95 -7.24 2.75
C VAL A 95 11.44 -6.55 4.01
N SER A 96 11.34 -5.24 3.96
CA SER A 96 10.69 -4.38 4.95
C SER A 96 9.39 -3.83 4.39
N ALA A 97 8.54 -3.25 5.25
CA ALA A 97 7.28 -2.68 4.82
C ALA A 97 7.12 -1.23 5.31
N PHE A 98 6.47 -0.42 4.50
CA PHE A 98 6.02 0.93 4.83
C PHE A 98 4.56 1.09 4.43
N GLY A 99 3.73 1.60 5.32
CA GLY A 99 2.31 1.84 5.04
C GLY A 99 1.81 3.16 5.57
N THR A 100 1.01 3.85 4.78
CA THR A 100 0.38 5.11 5.17
C THR A 100 -1.13 4.91 5.32
N SER A 101 -1.72 5.37 6.44
CA SER A 101 -3.17 5.36 6.68
C SER A 101 -3.79 3.99 6.37
N PHE A 102 -4.65 3.88 5.35
CA PHE A 102 -5.25 2.63 4.90
C PHE A 102 -4.21 1.56 4.55
N GLY A 103 -3.13 1.90 3.85
CA GLY A 103 -2.03 0.98 3.58
C GLY A 103 -1.37 0.45 4.85
N GLY A 104 -1.28 1.28 5.89
CA GLY A 104 -0.82 0.85 7.22
C GLY A 104 -1.77 -0.16 7.87
N CYS A 105 -3.08 0.05 7.77
CA CYS A 105 -4.10 -0.88 8.24
C CYS A 105 -3.99 -2.25 7.52
N LEU A 106 -3.84 -2.23 6.19
CA LEU A 106 -3.67 -3.45 5.39
C LEU A 106 -2.41 -4.23 5.77
N LEU A 107 -1.30 -3.55 6.04
CA LEU A 107 -0.08 -4.22 6.50
C LEU A 107 -0.24 -4.83 7.90
N LEU A 108 -0.93 -4.16 8.82
CA LEU A 108 -1.28 -4.73 10.12
C LEU A 108 -2.15 -5.98 9.97
N LYS A 109 -3.17 -5.91 9.12
CA LYS A 109 -4.05 -7.06 8.82
C LYS A 109 -3.30 -8.21 8.15
N ARG A 110 -2.38 -7.89 7.23
CA ARG A 110 -1.48 -8.88 6.62
C ARG A 110 -0.65 -9.60 7.68
N MET A 111 -0.05 -8.85 8.63
CA MET A 111 0.75 -9.45 9.70
C MET A 111 -0.09 -10.26 10.70
N GLU A 112 -1.30 -9.81 11.00
CA GLU A 112 -2.25 -10.55 11.84
C GLU A 112 -2.60 -11.91 11.25
N LEU A 113 -2.91 -11.97 9.94
CA LEU A 113 -3.38 -13.20 9.29
C LEU A 113 -2.24 -14.17 8.90
N TYR A 114 -1.07 -13.66 8.56
CA TYR A 114 0.02 -14.46 7.98
C TYR A 114 1.33 -14.39 8.77
N GLY A 115 1.30 -13.77 9.94
CA GLY A 115 2.50 -13.55 10.75
C GLY A 115 3.41 -12.43 10.21
N ASN A 116 4.31 -11.95 11.04
CA ASN A 116 5.29 -10.92 10.65
C ASN A 116 6.56 -11.54 10.07
N SER A 117 6.73 -11.44 8.77
CA SER A 117 7.93 -11.87 8.04
C SER A 117 8.75 -10.68 7.50
N PHE A 118 8.35 -9.43 7.78
CA PHE A 118 9.11 -8.26 7.41
C PHE A 118 10.29 -8.03 8.36
N ARG A 119 11.41 -7.59 7.82
CA ARG A 119 12.59 -7.22 8.62
C ARG A 119 12.33 -6.01 9.51
N LYS A 120 11.65 -5.00 8.95
CA LYS A 120 11.20 -3.79 9.66
C LYS A 120 9.86 -3.36 9.08
N VAL A 121 9.02 -2.78 9.94
CA VAL A 121 7.75 -2.20 9.54
C VAL A 121 7.69 -0.76 10.03
N ALA A 122 7.41 0.17 9.13
CA ALA A 122 7.16 1.56 9.47
C ALA A 122 5.74 1.94 9.04
N LEU A 123 4.95 2.46 9.97
CA LEU A 123 3.57 2.87 9.73
C LEU A 123 3.44 4.37 9.96
N ARG A 124 2.89 5.07 8.97
CA ARG A 124 2.60 6.48 9.05
C ARG A 124 1.10 6.68 9.21
N VAL A 125 0.67 7.08 10.43
CA VAL A 125 -0.73 7.33 10.78
C VAL A 125 -1.65 6.19 10.31
N PRO A 126 -1.43 4.94 10.78
CA PRO A 126 -2.23 3.81 10.34
C PRO A 126 -3.68 3.99 10.80
N ALA A 127 -4.63 3.70 9.90
CA ALA A 127 -6.05 3.69 10.24
C ALA A 127 -6.39 2.38 10.97
N VAL A 128 -6.24 2.36 12.29
CA VAL A 128 -6.41 1.14 13.12
C VAL A 128 -7.87 0.71 13.20
N ASN A 129 -8.79 1.68 13.18
CA ASN A 129 -10.23 1.45 13.06
C ASN A 129 -10.73 2.04 11.75
N MET A 130 -10.73 1.23 10.68
CA MET A 130 -11.09 1.67 9.33
C MET A 130 -12.53 2.19 9.25
N ALA A 131 -13.49 1.49 9.87
CA ALA A 131 -14.89 1.89 9.82
C ALA A 131 -15.09 3.29 10.40
N ASP A 132 -14.60 3.54 11.60
CA ASP A 132 -14.70 4.86 12.25
C ASP A 132 -13.91 5.93 11.51
N SER A 133 -12.73 5.58 10.97
CA SER A 133 -11.90 6.53 10.24
C SER A 133 -12.56 6.97 8.94
N LEU A 134 -13.15 6.05 8.17
CA LEU A 134 -13.90 6.36 6.96
C LEU A 134 -15.16 7.16 7.26
N ILE A 135 -15.95 6.77 8.29
CA ILE A 135 -17.14 7.49 8.71
C ILE A 135 -16.79 8.93 9.11
N ARG A 136 -15.73 9.13 9.88
CA ARG A 136 -15.27 10.46 10.26
C ARG A 136 -14.84 11.29 9.05
N CYS A 137 -14.09 10.71 8.13
CA CYS A 137 -13.71 11.40 6.89
C CYS A 137 -14.94 11.76 6.06
N MET A 138 -15.88 10.83 5.87
CA MET A 138 -17.08 11.11 5.09
C MET A 138 -17.95 12.18 5.74
N ARG A 139 -18.09 12.20 7.07
CA ARG A 139 -18.82 13.26 7.80
C ARG A 139 -18.17 14.64 7.68
N LEU A 140 -16.85 14.73 7.49
CA LEU A 140 -16.17 16.00 7.23
C LEU A 140 -16.54 16.60 5.87
N PHE A 141 -16.76 15.75 4.87
CA PHE A 141 -17.10 16.16 3.51
C PHE A 141 -18.62 16.14 3.22
N GLN A 142 -19.35 15.31 3.95
CA GLN A 142 -20.81 15.16 3.87
C GLN A 142 -21.40 15.05 5.28
N PRO A 143 -21.74 16.18 5.93
CA PRO A 143 -22.23 16.19 7.31
C PRO A 143 -23.50 15.32 7.54
N GLU A 144 -24.33 15.16 6.50
CA GLU A 144 -25.56 14.33 6.49
C GLU A 144 -25.29 12.82 6.35
N PHE A 145 -24.03 12.40 6.21
CA PHE A 145 -23.69 11.00 6.03
C PHE A 145 -24.03 10.17 7.28
N THR A 146 -24.92 9.18 7.12
CA THR A 146 -25.24 8.18 8.12
C THR A 146 -24.97 6.77 7.57
N LEU A 147 -24.60 5.83 8.45
CA LEU A 147 -24.37 4.42 8.07
C LEU A 147 -25.59 3.74 7.44
N ASP A 148 -26.79 4.20 7.79
CA ASP A 148 -28.04 3.62 7.27
C ASP A 148 -28.31 4.06 5.83
N ALA A 149 -27.85 5.25 5.43
CA ALA A 149 -27.94 5.73 4.05
C ALA A 149 -27.00 4.93 3.13
N ALA A 150 -25.85 4.50 3.62
CA ALA A 150 -24.88 3.72 2.84
C ALA A 150 -25.29 2.25 2.60
N LYS A 151 -26.23 1.71 3.41
CA LYS A 151 -26.75 0.34 3.24
C LYS A 151 -27.93 0.26 2.25
N GLN A 152 -28.47 1.40 1.84
CA GLN A 152 -29.63 1.46 0.92
C GLN A 152 -29.26 1.84 -0.52
N SER A 153 -28.01 2.13 -0.79
CA SER A 153 -27.44 2.39 -2.12
C SER A 153 -26.62 1.21 -2.63
#